data_5dff3e93337163348f3127c62fa348cb
#
_entry.id   5dff3e93337163348f3127c62fa348cb
#
_cell.length_a   1.000
_cell.length_b   1.000
_cell.length_c   1.000
_cell.angle_alpha   90.00
_cell.angle_beta   90.00
_cell.angle_gamma   90.00
#
_symmetry.space_group_name_H-M   'P 1'
#
loop_
_entity.id
_entity.type
_entity.pdbx_description
1 polymer ?
#
loop_
_entity_poly.entity_id
_entity_poly.type
_entity_poly.pdbx_seq_one_letter_code
_entity_poly.pdbx_strand_id
1 'polypeptide(L)'
;MGKRFDTLLFPGFRSKAFTLSYDDGVIQDRRLVKLFNDHGVKGTFNLNYGVLGHQDIARAPGRPEVDISKVMKEEVKTLYAGQEVGGHGLYHSDLASLGEPYAMYEIIEDKAGLEKLTGKPLEMFAYPFGIYNDMVIRLLKSAGYKGARTIRSTHSFELPKDPFVLDPTCHHNDEKLMELADQFLHGKGFKPKLFYVWGHGYEFDGDSNWERIEELLSYMGGHDDVWYATNGEILSYLKAYEMLEYSVDGSFIYNPSCTDLYLMTSFLTKEELKAGSCTQIKETSL
;
A
#
# COMPACT_ATOMS: atom_id res chain seq x y z
N MET A 1 24.09 22.92 18.18
CA MET A 1 22.75 22.87 17.59
C MET A 1 22.23 21.45 17.72
N GLY A 2 21.25 21.23 18.60
CA GLY A 2 20.64 19.90 18.76
C GLY A 2 19.85 19.52 17.50
N LYS A 3 20.03 18.30 17.02
CA LYS A 3 19.15 17.77 15.96
C LYS A 3 17.73 17.74 16.52
N ARG A 4 16.82 18.41 15.84
CA ARG A 4 15.40 18.33 16.14
C ARG A 4 14.90 16.95 15.76
N PHE A 5 14.30 16.25 16.72
CA PHE A 5 13.76 14.90 16.52
C PHE A 5 12.23 14.97 16.51
N ASP A 6 11.68 15.55 15.44
CA ASP A 6 10.24 15.53 15.25
C ASP A 6 9.80 14.15 14.76
N THR A 7 8.67 13.68 15.29
CA THR A 7 8.12 12.37 14.93
C THR A 7 6.95 12.56 13.98
N LEU A 8 7.00 11.93 12.83
CA LEU A 8 5.86 11.87 11.91
C LEU A 8 4.65 11.25 12.60
N LEU A 9 3.50 11.89 12.44
CA LEU A 9 2.19 11.30 12.72
C LEU A 9 1.37 11.24 11.42
N PHE A 10 0.49 10.29 11.32
CA PHE A 10 -0.45 10.18 10.19
C PHE A 10 -1.64 11.13 10.34
N PRO A 11 -2.47 11.33 9.30
CA PRO A 11 -3.60 12.26 9.33
C PRO A 11 -4.46 12.12 10.58
N GLY A 12 -4.79 13.26 11.20
CA GLY A 12 -5.52 13.30 12.48
C GLY A 12 -4.68 12.92 13.70
N PHE A 13 -3.34 13.09 13.62
CA PHE A 13 -2.39 12.80 14.69
C PHE A 13 -2.32 11.33 15.11
N ARG A 14 -2.60 10.42 14.17
CA ARG A 14 -2.51 8.97 14.37
C ARG A 14 -1.07 8.50 14.31
N SER A 15 -0.72 7.51 15.11
CA SER A 15 0.61 6.89 15.08
C SER A 15 0.65 5.57 14.30
N LYS A 16 -0.49 5.11 13.79
CA LYS A 16 -0.66 3.82 13.14
C LYS A 16 -1.30 3.99 11.76
N ALA A 17 -0.80 3.25 10.77
CA ALA A 17 -1.42 3.10 9.46
C ALA A 17 -1.61 1.62 9.15
N PHE A 18 -2.75 1.26 8.56
CA PHE A 18 -3.07 -0.08 8.11
C PHE A 18 -3.40 -0.07 6.63
N THR A 19 -2.81 -0.99 5.88
CA THR A 19 -3.04 -1.16 4.44
C THR A 19 -3.06 -2.62 4.04
N LEU A 20 -3.75 -2.89 2.96
CA LEU A 20 -3.89 -4.21 2.35
C LEU A 20 -3.47 -4.13 0.88
N SER A 21 -2.93 -5.22 0.33
CA SER A 21 -2.56 -5.30 -1.08
C SER A 21 -2.91 -6.68 -1.63
N TYR A 22 -3.74 -6.73 -2.68
CA TYR A 22 -4.19 -7.98 -3.30
C TYR A 22 -3.87 -7.98 -4.78
N ASP A 23 -3.44 -9.15 -5.29
CA ASP A 23 -2.91 -9.29 -6.63
C ASP A 23 -3.86 -10.01 -7.59
N ASP A 24 -3.55 -9.88 -8.88
CA ASP A 24 -4.08 -10.63 -10.00
C ASP A 24 -5.44 -10.20 -10.55
N GLY A 25 -6.21 -9.37 -9.85
CA GLY A 25 -7.54 -8.95 -10.31
C GLY A 25 -8.51 -10.11 -10.54
N VAL A 26 -8.57 -11.02 -9.58
CA VAL A 26 -9.42 -12.22 -9.65
C VAL A 26 -10.86 -11.93 -9.23
N ILE A 27 -11.80 -12.80 -9.64
CA ILE A 27 -13.23 -12.61 -9.34
C ILE A 27 -13.54 -12.54 -7.85
N GLN A 28 -12.70 -13.12 -6.99
CA GLN A 28 -12.80 -13.04 -5.52
C GLN A 28 -12.62 -11.63 -4.97
N ASP A 29 -12.00 -10.73 -5.72
CA ASP A 29 -11.86 -9.31 -5.35
C ASP A 29 -13.23 -8.65 -5.12
N ARG A 30 -14.31 -9.14 -5.75
CA ARG A 30 -15.67 -8.66 -5.50
C ARG A 30 -16.08 -8.85 -4.04
N ARG A 31 -15.72 -9.98 -3.41
CA ARG A 31 -15.96 -10.24 -1.99
C ARG A 31 -15.00 -9.45 -1.12
N LEU A 32 -13.70 -9.38 -1.48
CA LEU A 32 -12.71 -8.62 -0.73
C LEU A 32 -13.04 -7.13 -0.66
N VAL A 33 -13.36 -6.51 -1.80
CA VAL A 33 -13.74 -5.08 -1.84
C VAL A 33 -14.99 -4.82 -0.99
N LYS A 34 -15.99 -5.71 -1.05
CA LYS A 34 -17.16 -5.59 -0.19
C LYS A 34 -16.78 -5.63 1.29
N LEU A 35 -15.94 -6.60 1.70
CA LEU A 35 -15.48 -6.73 3.08
C LEU A 35 -14.67 -5.49 3.52
N PHE A 36 -13.79 -4.97 2.66
CA PHE A 36 -13.03 -3.74 2.96
C PHE A 36 -13.95 -2.54 3.20
N ASN A 37 -14.96 -2.37 2.33
CA ASN A 37 -15.92 -1.29 2.46
C ASN A 37 -16.79 -1.45 3.72
N ASP A 38 -17.24 -2.67 4.04
CA ASP A 38 -18.05 -2.95 5.22
C ASP A 38 -17.31 -2.63 6.54
N HIS A 39 -15.98 -2.79 6.56
CA HIS A 39 -15.13 -2.51 7.72
C HIS A 39 -14.42 -1.14 7.67
N GLY A 40 -14.65 -0.32 6.64
CA GLY A 40 -14.06 1.00 6.48
C GLY A 40 -12.54 0.97 6.28
N VAL A 41 -11.99 -0.13 5.75
CA VAL A 41 -10.57 -0.27 5.44
C VAL A 41 -10.29 -0.02 3.97
N LYS A 42 -9.03 0.29 3.64
CA LYS A 42 -8.58 0.52 2.27
C LYS A 42 -7.47 -0.45 1.90
N GLY A 43 -7.39 -0.73 0.59
CA GLY A 43 -6.34 -1.54 0.01
C GLY A 43 -6.00 -1.15 -1.42
N THR A 44 -4.94 -1.75 -1.93
CA THR A 44 -4.44 -1.62 -3.29
C THR A 44 -4.63 -2.96 -4.00
N PHE A 45 -5.30 -2.94 -5.14
CA PHE A 45 -5.52 -4.12 -5.98
C PHE A 45 -4.64 -4.01 -7.22
N ASN A 46 -3.67 -4.92 -7.34
CA ASN A 46 -2.69 -4.91 -8.42
C ASN A 46 -3.18 -5.81 -9.56
N LEU A 47 -3.49 -5.20 -10.68
CA LEU A 47 -4.17 -5.85 -11.81
C LEU A 47 -3.22 -6.06 -12.99
N ASN A 48 -3.54 -7.07 -13.82
CA ASN A 48 -2.85 -7.34 -15.08
C ASN A 48 -3.81 -7.01 -16.23
N TYR A 49 -3.67 -5.85 -16.86
CA TYR A 49 -4.58 -5.38 -17.91
C TYR A 49 -4.78 -6.37 -19.07
N GLY A 50 -3.69 -7.04 -19.47
CA GLY A 50 -3.70 -7.95 -20.64
C GLY A 50 -4.51 -9.23 -20.44
N VAL A 51 -4.76 -9.62 -19.19
CA VAL A 51 -5.52 -10.84 -18.87
C VAL A 51 -6.89 -10.57 -18.25
N LEU A 52 -7.29 -9.31 -18.05
CA LEU A 52 -8.63 -8.98 -17.55
C LEU A 52 -9.72 -9.59 -18.44
N GLY A 53 -10.70 -10.26 -17.81
CA GLY A 53 -11.80 -10.97 -18.44
C GLY A 53 -11.46 -12.41 -18.88
N HIS A 54 -10.22 -12.88 -18.70
CA HIS A 54 -9.88 -14.27 -18.97
C HIS A 54 -10.50 -15.20 -17.92
N GLN A 55 -11.03 -16.32 -18.38
CA GLN A 55 -11.51 -17.40 -17.52
C GLN A 55 -10.40 -18.43 -17.35
N ASP A 56 -10.15 -18.81 -16.11
CA ASP A 56 -9.11 -19.78 -15.77
C ASP A 56 -9.45 -20.53 -14.47
N ILE A 57 -9.07 -21.82 -14.45
CA ILE A 57 -9.24 -22.70 -13.28
C ILE A 57 -7.88 -23.25 -12.87
N ALA A 58 -7.42 -22.88 -11.68
CA ALA A 58 -6.21 -23.45 -11.12
C ALA A 58 -6.43 -24.91 -10.70
N ARG A 59 -5.53 -25.78 -11.16
CA ARG A 59 -5.52 -27.23 -10.85
C ARG A 59 -4.16 -27.62 -10.31
N ALA A 60 -4.14 -28.13 -9.10
CA ALA A 60 -2.94 -28.67 -8.50
C ALA A 60 -3.21 -30.07 -7.92
N PRO A 61 -2.27 -31.03 -8.06
CA PRO A 61 -2.46 -32.37 -7.54
C PRO A 61 -2.75 -32.34 -6.02
N GLY A 62 -3.85 -33.00 -5.61
CA GLY A 62 -4.24 -33.11 -4.21
C GLY A 62 -4.86 -31.84 -3.59
N ARG A 63 -5.16 -30.83 -4.40
CA ARG A 63 -5.89 -29.61 -3.99
C ARG A 63 -7.21 -29.49 -4.74
N PRO A 64 -8.22 -28.81 -4.17
CA PRO A 64 -9.44 -28.48 -4.89
C PRO A 64 -9.13 -27.59 -6.11
N GLU A 65 -9.94 -27.71 -7.15
CA GLU A 65 -9.92 -26.78 -8.27
C GLU A 65 -10.42 -25.40 -7.78
N VAL A 66 -9.73 -24.32 -8.17
CA VAL A 66 -10.05 -22.96 -7.78
C VAL A 66 -10.27 -22.13 -9.04
N ASP A 67 -11.40 -21.41 -9.08
CA ASP A 67 -11.66 -20.43 -10.13
C ASP A 67 -10.79 -19.20 -9.89
N ILE A 68 -9.80 -18.97 -10.79
CA ILE A 68 -8.89 -17.83 -10.78
C ILE A 68 -9.18 -16.86 -11.93
N SER A 69 -10.40 -16.94 -12.47
CA SER A 69 -10.85 -16.06 -13.53
C SER A 69 -10.70 -14.60 -13.14
N LYS A 70 -10.36 -13.77 -14.11
CA LYS A 70 -10.09 -12.35 -13.89
C LYS A 70 -11.39 -11.53 -13.98
N VAL A 71 -11.45 -10.46 -13.22
CA VAL A 71 -12.56 -9.49 -13.33
C VAL A 71 -12.64 -8.88 -14.72
N MET A 72 -13.85 -8.52 -15.14
CA MET A 72 -14.07 -7.92 -16.46
C MET A 72 -13.56 -6.48 -16.51
N LYS A 73 -13.04 -6.04 -17.67
CA LYS A 73 -12.54 -4.65 -17.86
C LYS A 73 -13.59 -3.60 -17.51
N GLU A 74 -14.84 -3.86 -17.87
CA GLU A 74 -15.97 -2.95 -17.69
C GLU A 74 -16.32 -2.70 -16.21
N GLU A 75 -16.02 -3.65 -15.33
CA GLU A 75 -16.32 -3.55 -13.90
C GLU A 75 -15.20 -2.88 -13.09
N VAL A 76 -13.96 -2.78 -13.60
CA VAL A 76 -12.79 -2.28 -12.86
C VAL A 76 -13.08 -0.95 -12.16
N LYS A 77 -13.63 0.03 -12.89
CA LYS A 77 -13.89 1.37 -12.35
C LYS A 77 -14.89 1.37 -11.20
N THR A 78 -15.90 0.53 -11.27
CA THR A 78 -16.98 0.48 -10.27
C THR A 78 -16.64 -0.46 -9.12
N LEU A 79 -16.02 -1.60 -9.42
CA LEU A 79 -15.62 -2.58 -8.43
C LEU A 79 -14.64 -1.98 -7.43
N TYR A 80 -13.56 -1.37 -7.92
CA TYR A 80 -12.50 -0.81 -7.06
C TYR A 80 -12.75 0.65 -6.66
N ALA A 81 -13.99 1.14 -6.77
CA ALA A 81 -14.33 2.48 -6.32
C ALA A 81 -14.06 2.64 -4.81
N GLY A 82 -13.25 3.65 -4.44
CA GLY A 82 -12.82 3.85 -3.04
C GLY A 82 -11.55 3.10 -2.64
N GLN A 83 -11.12 2.15 -3.45
CA GLN A 83 -9.84 1.43 -3.33
C GLN A 83 -8.82 1.97 -4.34
N GLU A 84 -7.56 1.54 -4.25
CA GLU A 84 -6.53 1.85 -5.24
C GLU A 84 -6.37 0.70 -6.24
N VAL A 85 -6.18 1.03 -7.50
CA VAL A 85 -5.72 0.09 -8.53
C VAL A 85 -4.24 0.33 -8.76
N GLY A 86 -3.42 -0.72 -8.64
CA GLY A 86 -2.00 -0.76 -8.99
C GLY A 86 -1.76 -1.63 -10.21
N GLY A 87 -0.56 -1.52 -10.81
CA GLY A 87 -0.12 -2.38 -11.92
C GLY A 87 0.54 -3.66 -11.41
N HIS A 88 0.48 -4.71 -12.25
CA HIS A 88 1.11 -6.01 -11.95
C HIS A 88 1.74 -6.64 -13.21
N GLY A 89 2.09 -5.80 -14.19
CA GLY A 89 2.55 -6.24 -15.51
C GLY A 89 1.40 -6.69 -16.41
N LEU A 90 1.57 -6.54 -17.71
CA LEU A 90 0.52 -6.77 -18.70
C LEU A 90 -0.02 -8.21 -18.66
N TYR A 91 0.88 -9.20 -18.62
CA TYR A 91 0.58 -10.64 -18.66
C TYR A 91 1.14 -11.42 -17.46
N HIS A 92 1.45 -10.73 -16.35
CA HIS A 92 2.07 -11.35 -15.17
C HIS A 92 3.41 -12.04 -15.46
N SER A 93 4.22 -11.45 -16.34
CA SER A 93 5.53 -12.00 -16.70
C SER A 93 6.59 -11.73 -15.63
N ASP A 94 7.60 -12.61 -15.50
CA ASP A 94 8.82 -12.31 -14.75
C ASP A 94 9.62 -11.23 -15.49
N LEU A 95 9.40 -9.97 -15.11
CA LEU A 95 10.00 -8.80 -15.77
C LEU A 95 11.53 -8.80 -15.69
N ALA A 96 12.11 -9.42 -14.66
CA ALA A 96 13.56 -9.44 -14.49
C ALA A 96 14.26 -10.43 -15.45
N SER A 97 13.51 -11.41 -15.95
CA SER A 97 14.00 -12.37 -16.95
C SER A 97 13.82 -11.88 -18.40
N LEU A 98 13.00 -10.84 -18.61
CA LEU A 98 12.77 -10.26 -19.94
C LEU A 98 13.93 -9.34 -20.34
N GLY A 99 14.14 -9.21 -21.65
CA GLY A 99 14.95 -8.11 -22.20
C GLY A 99 14.26 -6.76 -21.93
N GLU A 100 15.07 -5.71 -21.70
CA GLU A 100 14.58 -4.38 -21.31
C GLU A 100 13.43 -3.82 -22.19
N PRO A 101 13.42 -3.96 -23.54
CA PRO A 101 12.32 -3.48 -24.36
C PRO A 101 10.99 -4.20 -24.06
N TYR A 102 11.02 -5.51 -23.79
CA TYR A 102 9.84 -6.28 -23.48
C TYR A 102 9.33 -6.00 -22.05
N ALA A 103 10.23 -5.86 -21.09
CA ALA A 103 9.87 -5.47 -19.73
C ALA A 103 9.21 -4.08 -19.72
N MET A 104 9.74 -3.11 -20.50
CA MET A 104 9.14 -1.79 -20.63
C MET A 104 7.76 -1.87 -21.31
N TYR A 105 7.60 -2.70 -22.35
CA TYR A 105 6.31 -2.92 -23.01
C TYR A 105 5.27 -3.45 -22.00
N GLU A 106 5.59 -4.48 -21.23
CA GLU A 106 4.74 -5.04 -20.18
C GLU A 106 4.29 -3.98 -19.19
N ILE A 107 5.22 -3.14 -18.72
CA ILE A 107 4.94 -2.09 -17.73
C ILE A 107 4.06 -0.98 -18.31
N ILE A 108 4.36 -0.49 -19.52
CA ILE A 108 3.67 0.66 -20.11
C ILE A 108 2.27 0.29 -20.60
N GLU A 109 2.10 -0.86 -21.26
CA GLU A 109 0.80 -1.27 -21.77
C GLU A 109 -0.17 -1.62 -20.64
N ASP A 110 0.35 -2.25 -19.57
CA ASP A 110 -0.43 -2.49 -18.34
C ASP A 110 -0.92 -1.17 -17.75
N LYS A 111 0.02 -0.25 -17.50
CA LYS A 111 -0.27 1.07 -16.93
C LYS A 111 -1.28 1.84 -17.77
N ALA A 112 -1.03 2.00 -19.06
CA ALA A 112 -1.89 2.75 -19.97
C ALA A 112 -3.31 2.16 -20.05
N GLY A 113 -3.41 0.83 -20.08
CA GLY A 113 -4.69 0.13 -20.10
C GLY A 113 -5.49 0.35 -18.81
N LEU A 114 -4.87 0.18 -17.66
CA LEU A 114 -5.51 0.37 -16.35
C LEU A 114 -5.87 1.83 -16.08
N GLU A 115 -5.01 2.80 -16.44
CA GLU A 115 -5.31 4.23 -16.35
C GLU A 115 -6.53 4.63 -17.19
N LYS A 116 -6.66 4.05 -18.38
CA LYS A 116 -7.84 4.27 -19.23
C LYS A 116 -9.12 3.72 -18.58
N LEU A 117 -9.05 2.57 -17.89
CA LEU A 117 -10.21 1.99 -17.20
C LEU A 117 -10.58 2.78 -15.94
N THR A 118 -9.60 3.16 -15.14
CA THR A 118 -9.82 3.85 -13.85
C THR A 118 -10.09 5.35 -14.01
N GLY A 119 -9.55 5.97 -15.07
CA GLY A 119 -9.56 7.41 -15.28
C GLY A 119 -8.62 8.16 -14.33
N LYS A 120 -7.61 7.50 -13.76
CA LYS A 120 -6.63 8.05 -12.82
C LYS A 120 -5.23 7.55 -13.16
N PRO A 121 -4.17 8.34 -12.88
CA PRO A 121 -2.80 7.84 -12.93
C PRO A 121 -2.59 6.69 -11.94
N LEU A 122 -1.90 5.63 -12.38
CA LEU A 122 -1.45 4.55 -11.50
C LEU A 122 -0.14 4.95 -10.81
N GLU A 123 -0.13 4.80 -9.49
CA GLU A 123 1.02 5.17 -8.65
C GLU A 123 1.80 3.96 -8.13
N MET A 124 1.09 2.85 -7.92
CA MET A 124 1.64 1.65 -7.28
C MET A 124 1.78 0.49 -8.26
N PHE A 125 2.79 -0.34 -7.98
CA PHE A 125 3.06 -1.58 -8.69
C PHE A 125 3.29 -2.73 -7.69
N ALA A 126 2.97 -3.96 -8.07
CA ALA A 126 3.45 -5.16 -7.38
C ALA A 126 4.29 -5.99 -8.36
N TYR A 127 5.44 -6.48 -7.89
CA TYR A 127 6.29 -7.30 -8.73
C TYR A 127 5.66 -8.68 -8.95
N PRO A 128 5.41 -9.12 -10.20
CA PRO A 128 5.01 -10.49 -10.47
C PRO A 128 6.00 -11.47 -9.82
N PHE A 129 5.48 -12.47 -9.09
CA PHE A 129 6.26 -13.44 -8.31
C PHE A 129 7.15 -12.82 -7.22
N GLY A 130 7.06 -11.52 -6.99
CA GLY A 130 7.98 -10.77 -6.11
C GLY A 130 9.38 -10.61 -6.69
N ILE A 131 9.60 -10.93 -7.97
CA ILE A 131 10.91 -10.91 -8.64
C ILE A 131 11.16 -9.53 -9.25
N TYR A 132 12.30 -8.94 -8.92
CA TYR A 132 12.74 -7.65 -9.47
C TYR A 132 14.27 -7.55 -9.50
N ASN A 133 14.77 -6.57 -10.25
CA ASN A 133 16.18 -6.18 -10.30
C ASN A 133 16.29 -4.67 -10.58
N ASP A 134 17.51 -4.14 -10.62
CA ASP A 134 17.76 -2.70 -10.83
C ASP A 134 17.20 -2.20 -12.16
N MET A 135 17.18 -3.05 -13.21
CA MET A 135 16.57 -2.71 -14.49
C MET A 135 15.07 -2.46 -14.32
N VAL A 136 14.34 -3.39 -13.69
CA VAL A 136 12.89 -3.28 -13.49
C VAL A 136 12.56 -2.05 -12.64
N ILE A 137 13.31 -1.81 -11.55
CA ILE A 137 13.13 -0.60 -10.72
C ILE A 137 13.31 0.67 -11.55
N ARG A 138 14.35 0.74 -12.39
CA ARG A 138 14.59 1.89 -13.27
C ARG A 138 13.46 2.11 -14.25
N LEU A 139 12.94 1.03 -14.85
CA LEU A 139 11.82 1.08 -15.79
C LEU A 139 10.53 1.57 -15.13
N LEU A 140 10.20 1.07 -13.94
CA LEU A 140 9.04 1.54 -13.18
C LEU A 140 9.13 3.03 -12.84
N LYS A 141 10.30 3.50 -12.39
CA LYS A 141 10.55 4.94 -12.17
C LYS A 141 10.37 5.75 -13.45
N SER A 142 10.88 5.27 -14.58
CA SER A 142 10.73 5.92 -15.89
C SER A 142 9.29 5.94 -16.37
N ALA A 143 8.50 4.91 -16.05
CA ALA A 143 7.07 4.84 -16.33
C ALA A 143 6.21 5.71 -15.39
N GLY A 144 6.81 6.36 -14.37
CA GLY A 144 6.13 7.26 -13.46
C GLY A 144 5.41 6.57 -12.29
N TYR A 145 5.74 5.32 -11.96
CA TYR A 145 5.31 4.70 -10.71
C TYR A 145 6.00 5.36 -9.52
N LYS A 146 5.32 5.43 -8.38
CA LYS A 146 5.84 6.01 -7.13
C LYS A 146 6.42 4.95 -6.21
N GLY A 147 6.00 3.70 -6.34
CA GLY A 147 6.51 2.61 -5.54
C GLY A 147 6.11 1.24 -6.05
N ALA A 148 6.76 0.20 -5.49
CA ALA A 148 6.50 -1.18 -5.85
C ALA A 148 6.63 -2.12 -4.64
N ARG A 149 5.67 -3.06 -4.51
CA ARG A 149 5.61 -4.05 -3.43
C ARG A 149 6.35 -5.33 -3.81
N THR A 150 7.07 -5.85 -2.84
CA THR A 150 7.68 -7.18 -2.85
C THR A 150 6.80 -8.19 -2.10
N ILE A 151 7.26 -9.46 -2.00
CA ILE A 151 6.55 -10.52 -1.26
C ILE A 151 7.24 -10.88 0.06
N ARG A 152 8.28 -10.15 0.46
CA ARG A 152 9.10 -10.50 1.62
C ARG A 152 8.41 -10.07 2.92
N SER A 153 7.90 -11.03 3.70
CA SER A 153 7.36 -10.77 5.04
C SER A 153 8.46 -10.34 6.01
N THR A 154 8.25 -9.20 6.66
CA THR A 154 9.22 -8.63 7.61
C THR A 154 8.87 -8.90 9.07
N HIS A 155 7.60 -9.17 9.37
CA HIS A 155 7.02 -9.19 10.71
C HIS A 155 7.34 -7.91 11.50
N SER A 156 7.54 -6.79 10.81
CA SER A 156 7.87 -5.47 11.36
C SER A 156 6.80 -4.45 10.98
N PHE A 157 6.67 -3.42 11.81
CA PHE A 157 5.79 -2.27 11.57
C PHE A 157 6.57 -1.00 11.19
N GLU A 158 7.85 -1.14 10.86
CA GLU A 158 8.65 0.01 10.43
C GLU A 158 8.16 0.57 9.10
N LEU A 159 8.27 1.89 8.94
CA LEU A 159 7.96 2.54 7.68
C LEU A 159 8.96 2.13 6.59
N PRO A 160 8.53 2.02 5.33
CA PRO A 160 9.41 1.66 4.22
C PRO A 160 10.50 2.71 4.01
N LYS A 161 11.72 2.25 3.72
CA LYS A 161 12.89 3.11 3.42
C LYS A 161 13.08 3.36 1.93
N ASP A 162 12.71 2.38 1.10
CA ASP A 162 12.76 2.48 -0.37
C ASP A 162 11.35 2.26 -0.92
N PRO A 163 10.76 3.24 -1.59
CA PRO A 163 9.42 3.12 -2.15
C PRO A 163 9.31 2.03 -3.24
N PHE A 164 10.42 1.60 -3.83
CA PHE A 164 10.44 0.52 -4.83
C PHE A 164 10.80 -0.84 -4.24
N VAL A 165 10.97 -0.93 -2.91
CA VAL A 165 11.16 -2.18 -2.17
C VAL A 165 10.24 -2.16 -0.96
N LEU A 166 8.92 -2.15 -1.22
CA LEU A 166 7.90 -2.17 -0.17
C LEU A 166 7.71 -3.61 0.31
N ASP A 167 8.41 -3.95 1.37
CA ASP A 167 8.25 -5.24 2.01
C ASP A 167 7.02 -5.22 2.94
N PRO A 168 6.04 -6.12 2.76
CA PRO A 168 4.89 -6.19 3.65
C PRO A 168 5.26 -6.70 5.04
N THR A 169 4.39 -6.43 6.02
CA THR A 169 4.52 -7.04 7.34
C THR A 169 4.36 -8.55 7.27
N CYS A 170 3.31 -9.03 6.59
CA CYS A 170 3.09 -10.46 6.40
C CYS A 170 2.11 -10.75 5.24
N HIS A 171 2.09 -12.00 4.81
CA HIS A 171 1.04 -12.55 3.96
C HIS A 171 -0.24 -12.80 4.78
N HIS A 172 -1.42 -12.75 4.18
CA HIS A 172 -2.67 -13.00 4.89
C HIS A 172 -2.79 -14.44 5.45
N ASN A 173 -2.05 -15.40 4.87
CA ASN A 173 -1.96 -16.77 5.37
C ASN A 173 -0.81 -16.99 6.39
N ASP A 174 -0.12 -15.94 6.82
CA ASP A 174 0.92 -16.04 7.84
C ASP A 174 0.32 -16.52 9.17
N GLU A 175 0.92 -17.54 9.79
CA GLU A 175 0.44 -18.11 11.06
C GLU A 175 0.38 -17.07 12.18
N LYS A 176 1.22 -16.03 12.11
CA LYS A 176 1.30 -14.94 13.10
C LYS A 176 0.38 -13.76 12.80
N LEU A 177 -0.48 -13.84 11.76
CA LEU A 177 -1.30 -12.71 11.30
C LEU A 177 -2.04 -12.02 12.46
N MET A 178 -2.78 -12.77 13.27
CA MET A 178 -3.57 -12.22 14.37
C MET A 178 -2.72 -11.77 15.55
N GLU A 179 -1.59 -12.45 15.83
CA GLU A 179 -0.61 -12.01 16.82
C GLU A 179 0.01 -10.66 16.40
N LEU A 180 0.37 -10.49 15.12
CA LEU A 180 0.89 -9.24 14.58
C LEU A 180 -0.18 -8.13 14.62
N ALA A 181 -1.44 -8.43 14.34
CA ALA A 181 -2.54 -7.48 14.45
C ALA A 181 -2.69 -6.98 15.89
N ASP A 182 -2.65 -7.88 16.88
CA ASP A 182 -2.70 -7.52 18.31
C ASP A 182 -1.50 -6.68 18.73
N GLN A 183 -0.29 -7.09 18.37
CA GLN A 183 0.94 -6.33 18.63
C GLN A 183 0.91 -4.93 17.99
N PHE A 184 0.34 -4.80 16.79
CA PHE A 184 0.18 -3.51 16.12
C PHE A 184 -0.78 -2.60 16.88
N LEU A 185 -1.96 -3.09 17.26
CA LEU A 185 -2.98 -2.31 17.95
C LEU A 185 -2.56 -1.93 19.37
N HIS A 186 -2.00 -2.85 20.12
CA HIS A 186 -1.71 -2.67 21.55
C HIS A 186 -0.24 -2.41 21.89
N GLY A 187 0.66 -2.53 20.91
CA GLY A 187 2.09 -2.27 21.10
C GLY A 187 2.38 -0.82 21.49
N LYS A 188 3.11 -0.64 22.58
CA LYS A 188 3.50 0.67 23.11
C LYS A 188 4.54 1.36 22.22
N GLY A 189 4.55 2.71 22.22
CA GLY A 189 5.54 3.53 21.54
C GLY A 189 4.93 4.68 20.76
N PHE A 190 5.76 5.72 20.51
CA PHE A 190 5.34 6.94 19.79
C PHE A 190 5.79 6.96 18.34
N LYS A 191 6.62 5.98 17.91
CA LYS A 191 7.06 5.90 16.52
C LYS A 191 5.89 5.51 15.62
N PRO A 192 5.79 6.10 14.43
CA PRO A 192 4.77 5.71 13.48
C PRO A 192 4.96 4.25 13.06
N LYS A 193 3.85 3.52 12.94
CA LYS A 193 3.81 2.10 12.61
C LYS A 193 2.97 1.89 11.36
N LEU A 194 3.41 0.98 10.50
CA LEU A 194 2.66 0.51 9.34
C LEU A 194 2.41 -1.00 9.47
N PHE A 195 1.14 -1.41 9.47
CA PHE A 195 0.78 -2.82 9.33
C PHE A 195 0.33 -3.04 7.88
N TYR A 196 1.10 -3.83 7.16
CA TYR A 196 0.94 -4.04 5.73
C TYR A 196 0.73 -5.54 5.44
N VAL A 197 -0.48 -5.93 5.07
CA VAL A 197 -0.84 -7.31 4.75
C VAL A 197 -1.07 -7.45 3.24
N TRP A 198 -0.65 -8.57 2.67
CA TRP A 198 -0.82 -8.85 1.24
C TRP A 198 -1.29 -10.29 0.99
N GLY A 199 -1.72 -10.58 -0.24
CA GLY A 199 -2.09 -11.92 -0.67
C GLY A 199 -2.86 -11.91 -2.01
N HIS A 200 -3.51 -13.03 -2.31
CA HIS A 200 -4.35 -13.21 -3.49
C HIS A 200 -5.76 -13.65 -3.08
N GLY A 201 -6.79 -13.07 -3.70
CA GLY A 201 -8.17 -13.36 -3.34
C GLY A 201 -8.57 -14.84 -3.53
N TYR A 202 -8.03 -15.50 -4.54
CA TYR A 202 -8.33 -16.89 -4.86
C TYR A 202 -7.80 -17.89 -3.79
N GLU A 203 -6.83 -17.50 -2.99
CA GLU A 203 -6.27 -18.36 -1.95
C GLU A 203 -7.32 -18.69 -0.87
N PHE A 204 -8.23 -17.76 -0.58
CA PHE A 204 -9.32 -18.00 0.37
C PHE A 204 -10.30 -19.09 -0.09
N ASP A 205 -10.55 -19.20 -1.41
CA ASP A 205 -11.34 -20.30 -1.96
C ASP A 205 -10.54 -21.61 -1.94
N GLY A 206 -9.24 -21.53 -2.30
CA GLY A 206 -8.36 -22.69 -2.34
C GLY A 206 -8.12 -23.35 -0.99
N ASP A 207 -7.99 -22.53 0.04
CA ASP A 207 -7.76 -22.97 1.42
C ASP A 207 -9.07 -23.07 2.23
N SER A 208 -10.22 -22.68 1.64
CA SER A 208 -11.55 -22.64 2.27
C SER A 208 -11.52 -21.88 3.61
N ASN A 209 -10.86 -20.71 3.65
CA ASN A 209 -10.55 -19.97 4.88
C ASN A 209 -10.92 -18.49 4.85
N TRP A 210 -12.03 -18.11 4.19
CA TRP A 210 -12.52 -16.72 4.15
C TRP A 210 -12.71 -16.08 5.52
N GLU A 211 -13.03 -16.88 6.54
CA GLU A 211 -13.15 -16.43 7.92
C GLU A 211 -11.88 -15.76 8.44
N ARG A 212 -10.72 -16.13 7.92
CA ARG A 212 -9.43 -15.56 8.31
C ARG A 212 -9.33 -14.06 7.99
N ILE A 213 -9.73 -13.65 6.78
CA ILE A 213 -9.73 -12.23 6.43
C ILE A 213 -10.90 -11.49 7.11
N GLU A 214 -12.04 -12.12 7.29
CA GLU A 214 -13.17 -11.54 8.01
C GLU A 214 -12.84 -11.27 9.47
N GLU A 215 -12.14 -12.19 10.15
CA GLU A 215 -11.63 -12.03 11.51
C GLU A 215 -10.63 -10.86 11.57
N LEU A 216 -9.65 -10.83 10.66
CA LEU A 216 -8.68 -9.72 10.60
C LEU A 216 -9.37 -8.37 10.44
N LEU A 217 -10.30 -8.25 9.48
CA LEU A 217 -10.98 -6.98 9.20
C LEU A 217 -11.89 -6.55 10.35
N SER A 218 -12.58 -7.50 10.98
CA SER A 218 -13.38 -7.23 12.18
C SER A 218 -12.54 -6.75 13.35
N TYR A 219 -11.32 -7.31 13.50
CA TYR A 219 -10.39 -6.93 14.56
C TYR A 219 -9.70 -5.59 14.28
N MET A 220 -9.35 -5.34 13.01
CA MET A 220 -8.59 -4.15 12.61
C MET A 220 -9.44 -2.94 12.28
N GLY A 221 -10.74 -3.11 11.95
CA GLY A 221 -11.62 -2.02 11.53
C GLY A 221 -12.08 -1.13 12.69
N GLY A 222 -12.40 0.13 12.40
CA GLY A 222 -13.09 1.04 13.33
C GLY A 222 -12.22 1.66 14.45
N HIS A 223 -10.89 1.54 14.41
CA HIS A 223 -10.02 2.16 15.40
C HIS A 223 -9.69 3.62 15.03
N ASP A 224 -10.01 4.57 15.92
CA ASP A 224 -9.79 6.01 15.70
C ASP A 224 -8.31 6.39 15.60
N ASP A 225 -7.41 5.62 16.19
CA ASP A 225 -5.96 5.83 16.20
C ASP A 225 -5.22 5.15 15.03
N VAL A 226 -5.96 4.50 14.11
CA VAL A 226 -5.44 3.86 12.90
C VAL A 226 -5.88 4.64 11.66
N TRP A 227 -4.95 4.95 10.78
CA TRP A 227 -5.20 5.48 9.45
C TRP A 227 -5.32 4.33 8.46
N TYR A 228 -6.53 4.11 7.93
CA TYR A 228 -6.78 3.14 6.88
C TYR A 228 -6.51 3.80 5.54
N ALA A 229 -5.48 3.34 4.84
CA ALA A 229 -4.99 3.99 3.63
C ALA A 229 -4.52 2.98 2.58
N THR A 230 -4.54 3.40 1.31
CA THR A 230 -3.94 2.64 0.23
C THR A 230 -2.41 2.77 0.24
N ASN A 231 -1.71 1.92 -0.50
CA ASN A 231 -0.25 2.00 -0.59
C ASN A 231 0.21 3.34 -1.16
N GLY A 232 -0.48 3.84 -2.20
CA GLY A 232 -0.17 5.13 -2.82
C GLY A 232 -0.43 6.31 -1.89
N GLU A 233 -1.54 6.29 -1.11
CA GLU A 233 -1.80 7.31 -0.09
C GLU A 233 -0.67 7.36 0.93
N ILE A 234 -0.20 6.20 1.43
CA ILE A 234 0.89 6.11 2.40
C ILE A 234 2.18 6.67 1.81
N LEU A 235 2.60 6.21 0.61
CA LEU A 235 3.84 6.68 -0.01
C LEU A 235 3.79 8.17 -0.33
N SER A 236 2.68 8.67 -0.82
CA SER A 236 2.50 10.10 -1.10
C SER A 236 2.62 10.93 0.16
N TYR A 237 2.09 10.45 1.29
CA TYR A 237 2.21 11.09 2.60
C TYR A 237 3.65 11.08 3.12
N LEU A 238 4.35 9.93 3.05
CA LEU A 238 5.75 9.83 3.44
C LEU A 238 6.64 10.73 2.57
N LYS A 239 6.37 10.80 1.27
CA LYS A 239 7.10 11.69 0.36
C LYS A 239 6.89 13.16 0.69
N ALA A 240 5.67 13.56 1.02
CA ALA A 240 5.38 14.92 1.45
C ALA A 240 6.14 15.27 2.74
N TYR A 241 6.24 14.32 3.69
CA TYR A 241 7.02 14.50 4.92
C TYR A 241 8.53 14.69 4.65
N GLU A 242 9.10 13.94 3.70
CA GLU A 242 10.51 14.10 3.30
C GLU A 242 10.82 15.48 2.69
N MET A 243 9.80 16.17 2.15
CA MET A 243 9.96 17.48 1.52
C MET A 243 9.95 18.63 2.54
N LEU A 244 9.68 18.39 3.81
CA LEU A 244 9.62 19.44 4.82
C LEU A 244 10.95 20.19 4.95
N GLU A 245 10.86 21.52 4.97
CA GLU A 245 11.99 22.42 5.11
C GLU A 245 11.96 23.07 6.50
N TYR A 246 13.09 23.01 7.20
CA TYR A 246 13.22 23.52 8.56
C TYR A 246 14.07 24.77 8.58
N SER A 247 13.64 25.81 9.33
CA SER A 247 14.51 26.95 9.62
C SER A 247 15.76 26.52 10.39
N VAL A 248 16.86 27.23 10.19
CA VAL A 248 18.15 26.91 10.83
C VAL A 248 18.05 26.93 12.37
N ASP A 249 17.28 27.86 12.92
CA ASP A 249 17.02 27.99 14.34
C ASP A 249 15.90 27.09 14.87
N GLY A 250 15.19 26.39 13.97
CA GLY A 250 14.07 25.53 14.31
C GLY A 250 12.77 26.24 14.70
N SER A 251 12.67 27.56 14.46
CA SER A 251 11.49 28.35 14.85
C SER A 251 10.29 28.13 13.96
N PHE A 252 10.49 27.64 12.71
CA PHE A 252 9.39 27.32 11.81
C PHE A 252 9.71 26.13 10.91
N ILE A 253 8.64 25.51 10.39
CA ILE A 253 8.68 24.44 9.38
C ILE A 253 7.84 24.89 8.19
N TYR A 254 8.41 24.79 6.99
CA TYR A 254 7.70 25.00 5.74
C TYR A 254 7.30 23.64 5.12
N ASN A 255 6.03 23.51 4.79
CA ASN A 255 5.49 22.36 4.06
C ASN A 255 5.27 22.72 2.59
N PRO A 256 6.19 22.41 1.66
CA PRO A 256 6.04 22.75 0.24
C PRO A 256 5.08 21.84 -0.51
N SER A 257 4.57 20.78 0.14
CA SER A 257 3.69 19.80 -0.50
C SER A 257 2.23 20.30 -0.62
N CYS A 258 1.41 19.54 -1.35
CA CYS A 258 -0.03 19.76 -1.44
C CYS A 258 -0.83 18.93 -0.40
N THR A 259 -0.16 18.38 0.61
CA THR A 259 -0.75 17.48 1.62
C THR A 259 -0.54 18.06 3.02
N ASP A 260 -1.60 18.14 3.82
CA ASP A 260 -1.48 18.50 5.23
C ASP A 260 -0.72 17.40 5.97
N LEU A 261 0.28 17.80 6.78
CA LEU A 261 1.13 16.87 7.52
C LEU A 261 0.95 17.06 9.02
N TYR A 262 1.20 16.01 9.77
CA TYR A 262 1.01 15.97 11.22
C TYR A 262 2.31 15.51 11.90
N LEU A 263 2.74 16.26 12.89
CA LEU A 263 3.96 15.97 13.65
C LEU A 263 3.70 15.95 15.14
N MET A 264 4.54 15.21 15.85
CA MET A 264 4.88 15.47 17.25
C MET A 264 6.27 16.08 17.28
N THR A 265 6.38 17.30 17.77
CA THR A 265 7.66 18.00 17.86
C THR A 265 8.53 17.42 18.98
N SER A 266 9.81 17.77 18.98
CA SER A 266 10.73 17.45 20.09
C SER A 266 10.30 18.03 21.44
N PHE A 267 9.38 19.00 21.44
CA PHE A 267 8.75 19.56 22.65
C PHE A 267 7.46 18.83 23.06
N LEU A 268 7.15 17.69 22.43
CA LEU A 268 5.94 16.89 22.64
C LEU A 268 4.64 17.65 22.32
N THR A 269 4.71 18.71 21.48
CA THR A 269 3.52 19.37 20.93
C THR A 269 3.09 18.72 19.64
N LYS A 270 1.78 18.65 19.41
CA LYS A 270 1.20 18.18 18.15
C LYS A 270 0.99 19.36 17.22
N GLU A 271 1.58 19.29 16.04
CA GLU A 271 1.52 20.36 15.03
C GLU A 271 0.93 19.83 13.73
N GLU A 272 -0.05 20.56 13.21
CA GLU A 272 -0.58 20.37 11.86
C GLU A 272 0.10 21.35 10.91
N LEU A 273 0.80 20.83 9.93
CA LEU A 273 1.52 21.59 8.92
C LEU A 273 0.67 21.67 7.65
N LYS A 274 -0.04 22.76 7.46
CA LYS A 274 -0.89 22.96 6.29
C LYS A 274 -0.09 22.95 4.98
N ALA A 275 -0.68 22.37 3.94
CA ALA A 275 -0.14 22.34 2.59
C ALA A 275 0.26 23.76 2.11
N GLY A 276 1.45 23.91 1.54
CA GLY A 276 1.95 25.16 0.99
C GLY A 276 2.19 26.27 2.03
N SER A 277 2.33 25.96 3.32
CA SER A 277 2.41 26.98 4.37
C SER A 277 3.62 26.83 5.29
N CYS A 278 3.99 27.94 5.98
CA CYS A 278 4.92 27.94 7.08
C CYS A 278 4.18 27.86 8.42
N THR A 279 4.61 26.97 9.30
CA THR A 279 4.09 26.82 10.65
C THR A 279 5.15 27.27 11.65
N GLN A 280 4.81 28.24 12.51
CA GLN A 280 5.67 28.66 13.63
C GLN A 280 5.62 27.63 14.74
N ILE A 281 6.78 27.18 15.16
CA ILE A 281 6.90 26.19 16.24
C ILE A 281 7.26 26.95 17.53
N LYS A 282 6.35 26.89 18.48
CA LYS A 282 6.56 27.52 19.78
C LYS A 282 7.38 26.61 20.69
N GLU A 283 8.47 27.10 21.20
CA GLU A 283 9.10 26.48 22.37
C GLU A 283 8.10 26.54 23.54
N THR A 284 7.70 25.39 24.06
CA THR A 284 7.00 25.38 25.35
C THR A 284 8.04 25.74 26.40
N SER A 285 7.96 26.96 26.99
CA SER A 285 8.69 27.28 28.19
C SER A 285 8.31 26.24 29.25
N LEU A 286 9.27 25.40 29.61
CA LEU A 286 9.23 24.52 30.79
C LEU A 286 9.10 25.32 32.06
#